data_0784e31e01466e866d23b50957cde854
#
_entry.id   0784e31e01466e866d23b50957cde854
#
_cell.length_a   1.000
_cell.length_b   1.000
_cell.length_c   1.000
_cell.angle_alpha   90.00
_cell.angle_beta   90.00
_cell.angle_gamma   90.00
#
_symmetry.space_group_name_H-M   'P 1'
#
loop_
_entity.id
_entity.type
_entity.pdbx_description
1 polymer ?
#
loop_
_entity_poly.entity_id
_entity_poly.type
_entity_poly.pdbx_seq_one_letter_code
_entity_poly.pdbx_strand_id
1 'polypeptide(L)'
;VAASLAFFERAFGFSPRVLHESGTYGELDTGATTLAFADHALGHANFPGGHVAAHSSDKPLGMEIAFVTPDVPAAHEQALRHGATELSAPAARPWGQTVSYVRCPDGTLVELCTPILAG
;
A
#
# COMPACT_ATOMS: atom_id res chain seq x y z
N VAL A 1 -9.49 4.59 -8.12
CA VAL A 1 -9.69 3.27 -7.48
C VAL A 1 -9.15 2.16 -8.36
N ALA A 2 -9.60 2.02 -9.61
CA ALA A 2 -9.16 0.94 -10.49
C ALA A 2 -7.64 0.91 -10.67
N ALA A 3 -6.99 2.06 -10.81
CA ALA A 3 -5.54 2.15 -10.96
C ALA A 3 -4.80 1.68 -9.70
N SER A 4 -5.30 2.02 -8.51
CA SER A 4 -4.72 1.55 -7.25
C SER A 4 -4.88 0.05 -7.08
N LEU A 5 -6.07 -0.50 -7.37
CA LEU A 5 -6.28 -1.95 -7.34
C LEU A 5 -5.29 -2.68 -8.26
N ALA A 6 -5.16 -2.20 -9.50
CA ALA A 6 -4.24 -2.79 -10.47
C ALA A 6 -2.78 -2.70 -10.01
N PHE A 7 -2.38 -1.57 -9.43
CA PHE A 7 -1.03 -1.39 -8.91
C PHE A 7 -0.75 -2.39 -7.77
N PHE A 8 -1.63 -2.47 -6.76
CA PHE A 8 -1.44 -3.36 -5.61
C PHE A 8 -1.44 -4.84 -6.02
N GLU A 9 -2.24 -5.20 -7.03
CA GLU A 9 -2.20 -6.56 -7.60
C GLU A 9 -0.83 -6.86 -8.21
N ARG A 10 -0.32 -5.98 -9.07
CA ARG A 10 0.94 -6.19 -9.78
C ARG A 10 2.16 -6.06 -8.88
N ALA A 11 2.16 -5.07 -8.01
CA ALA A 11 3.30 -4.76 -7.16
C ALA A 11 3.44 -5.72 -5.99
N PHE A 12 2.31 -6.13 -5.38
CA PHE A 12 2.32 -6.88 -4.12
C PHE A 12 1.63 -8.25 -4.22
N GLY A 13 1.01 -8.58 -5.34
CA GLY A 13 0.45 -9.90 -5.57
C GLY A 13 -0.93 -10.14 -4.97
N PHE A 14 -1.63 -9.10 -4.53
CA PHE A 14 -2.99 -9.24 -3.99
C PHE A 14 -4.01 -9.38 -5.11
N SER A 15 -5.05 -10.18 -4.87
CA SER A 15 -6.14 -10.35 -5.83
C SER A 15 -7.25 -9.33 -5.58
N PRO A 16 -7.75 -8.64 -6.62
CA PRO A 16 -8.95 -7.83 -6.49
C PRO A 16 -10.15 -8.68 -6.10
N ARG A 17 -10.94 -8.21 -5.14
CA ARG A 17 -12.14 -8.90 -4.67
C ARG A 17 -13.41 -8.22 -5.12
N VAL A 18 -13.44 -6.89 -5.06
CA VAL A 18 -14.58 -6.08 -5.45
C VAL A 18 -14.08 -4.86 -6.21
N LEU A 19 -14.75 -4.55 -7.31
CA LEU A 19 -14.71 -3.22 -7.92
C LEU A 19 -16.16 -2.86 -8.22
N HIS A 20 -16.69 -1.88 -7.49
CA HIS A 20 -18.06 -1.44 -7.70
C HIS A 20 -18.23 -0.87 -9.12
N GLU A 21 -19.37 -1.08 -9.73
CA GLU A 21 -19.65 -0.65 -11.11
C GLU A 21 -19.48 0.86 -11.32
N SER A 22 -19.68 1.67 -10.26
CA SER A 22 -19.44 3.12 -10.31
C SER A 22 -17.97 3.50 -10.46
N GLY A 23 -17.04 2.57 -10.15
CA GLY A 23 -15.60 2.85 -10.13
C GLY A 23 -15.14 3.66 -8.92
N THR A 24 -16.01 3.90 -7.93
CA THR A 24 -15.71 4.77 -6.78
C THR A 24 -15.25 4.00 -5.55
N TYR A 25 -15.35 2.66 -5.57
CA TYR A 25 -14.99 1.81 -4.44
C TYR A 25 -14.49 0.45 -4.93
N GLY A 26 -13.48 -0.07 -4.27
CA GLY A 26 -12.97 -1.42 -4.55
C GLY A 26 -12.26 -2.03 -3.36
N GLU A 27 -12.09 -3.35 -3.38
CA GLU A 27 -11.45 -4.11 -2.31
C GLU A 27 -10.43 -5.09 -2.86
N LEU A 28 -9.38 -5.28 -2.09
CA LEU A 28 -8.40 -6.36 -2.30
C LEU A 28 -8.59 -7.45 -1.25
N ASP A 29 -8.34 -8.68 -1.67
CA ASP A 29 -8.21 -9.79 -0.74
C ASP A 29 -6.80 -9.76 -0.13
N THR A 30 -6.71 -9.34 1.12
CA THR A 30 -5.45 -9.24 1.87
C THR A 30 -5.41 -10.17 3.07
N GLY A 31 -6.33 -11.14 3.15
CA GLY A 31 -6.46 -12.07 4.26
C GLY A 31 -7.57 -11.67 5.22
N ALA A 32 -7.31 -11.73 6.52
CA ALA A 32 -8.32 -11.47 7.54
C ALA A 32 -8.77 -10.01 7.60
N THR A 33 -7.93 -9.08 7.17
CA THR A 33 -8.25 -7.65 7.09
C THR A 33 -8.50 -7.27 5.65
N THR A 34 -9.58 -6.54 5.39
CA THR A 34 -9.88 -6.02 4.05
C THR A 34 -9.15 -4.70 3.83
N LEU A 35 -8.43 -4.60 2.72
CA LEU A 35 -7.89 -3.32 2.24
C LEU A 35 -8.83 -2.81 1.14
N ALA A 36 -9.42 -1.65 1.38
CA ALA A 36 -10.39 -1.06 0.47
C ALA A 36 -9.91 0.31 -0.01
N PHE A 37 -10.36 0.68 -1.20
CA PHE A 37 -10.08 1.96 -1.83
C PHE A 37 -11.39 2.65 -2.16
N ALA A 38 -11.50 3.91 -1.78
CA ALA A 38 -12.59 4.79 -2.16
C ALA A 38 -12.01 5.97 -2.93
N ASP A 39 -12.70 6.47 -3.94
CA ASP A 39 -12.22 7.67 -4.61
C ASP A 39 -12.38 8.91 -3.71
N HIS A 40 -11.68 9.99 -4.06
CA HIS A 40 -11.67 11.18 -3.22
C HIS A 40 -13.04 11.84 -3.11
N ALA A 41 -13.84 11.81 -4.16
CA ALA A 41 -15.19 12.37 -4.12
C ALA A 41 -16.08 11.59 -3.15
N LEU A 42 -16.00 10.26 -3.16
CA LEU A 42 -16.72 9.42 -2.21
C LEU A 42 -16.25 9.68 -0.76
N GLY A 43 -14.94 9.78 -0.55
CA GLY A 43 -14.38 10.10 0.76
C GLY A 43 -14.88 11.45 1.28
N HIS A 44 -14.92 12.48 0.45
CA HIS A 44 -15.43 13.80 0.83
C HIS A 44 -16.94 13.78 1.13
N ALA A 45 -17.69 12.89 0.48
CA ALA A 45 -19.12 12.75 0.73
C ALA A 45 -19.42 12.00 2.02
N ASN A 46 -18.51 11.13 2.48
CA ASN A 46 -18.76 10.24 3.61
C ASN A 46 -18.67 10.92 4.98
N PHE A 47 -17.93 12.02 5.09
CA PHE A 47 -17.79 12.73 6.36
C PHE A 47 -17.50 14.21 6.11
N PRO A 48 -17.91 15.11 7.04
CA PRO A 48 -17.66 16.54 6.87
C PRO A 48 -16.18 16.89 7.08
N GLY A 49 -15.73 17.96 6.42
CA GLY A 49 -14.35 18.45 6.53
C GLY A 49 -13.37 17.83 5.56
N GLY A 50 -13.74 16.72 4.92
CA GLY A 50 -12.90 16.07 3.91
C GLY A 50 -11.60 15.47 4.46
N HIS A 51 -10.69 15.16 3.55
CA HIS A 51 -9.38 14.56 3.88
C HIS A 51 -8.29 15.16 2.99
N VAL A 52 -7.04 14.91 3.34
CA VAL A 52 -5.89 15.25 2.49
C VAL A 52 -5.58 14.05 1.58
N ALA A 53 -5.60 14.25 0.27
CA ALA A 53 -5.26 13.20 -0.68
C ALA A 53 -3.77 12.84 -0.54
N ALA A 54 -3.48 11.56 -0.35
CA ALA A 54 -2.12 11.10 -0.10
C ALA A 54 -1.15 11.47 -1.24
N HIS A 55 -1.62 11.42 -2.50
CA HIS A 55 -0.76 11.71 -3.66
C HIS A 55 -0.38 13.19 -3.78
N SER A 56 -1.16 14.10 -3.18
CA SER A 56 -0.91 15.54 -3.27
C SER A 56 -0.03 16.07 -2.14
N SER A 57 0.34 15.24 -1.17
CA SER A 57 1.26 15.61 -0.12
C SER A 57 2.70 15.58 -0.63
N ASP A 58 3.50 16.57 -0.24
CA ASP A 58 4.93 16.61 -0.56
C ASP A 58 5.65 15.38 0.01
N LYS A 59 5.37 15.06 1.26
CA LYS A 59 5.87 13.85 1.93
C LYS A 59 4.72 12.86 2.13
N PRO A 60 5.01 11.55 2.31
CA PRO A 60 3.98 10.60 2.69
C PRO A 60 3.24 11.06 3.94
N LEU A 61 1.94 10.77 4.00
CA LEU A 61 1.16 11.00 5.22
C LEU A 61 1.69 10.10 6.34
N GLY A 62 1.48 10.50 7.59
CA GLY A 62 2.00 9.82 8.78
C GLY A 62 1.29 8.53 9.16
N MET A 63 0.81 7.78 8.18
CA MET A 63 0.19 6.47 8.37
C MET A 63 0.74 5.53 7.30
N GLU A 64 1.10 4.31 7.72
CA GLU A 64 1.64 3.32 6.80
C GLU A 64 0.86 2.02 6.83
N ILE A 65 0.95 1.29 5.72
CA ILE A 65 0.47 -0.09 5.62
C ILE A 65 1.69 -0.99 5.54
N ALA A 66 1.78 -1.99 6.42
CA ALA A 66 2.88 -2.95 6.41
C ALA A 66 2.42 -4.26 5.77
N PHE A 67 3.19 -4.74 4.80
CA PHE A 67 2.99 -6.06 4.21
C PHE A 67 4.14 -6.97 4.61
N VAL A 68 3.80 -8.13 5.15
CA VAL A 68 4.78 -9.13 5.57
C VAL A 68 5.12 -10.03 4.39
N THR A 69 6.41 -10.21 4.12
CA THR A 69 6.90 -11.08 3.06
C THR A 69 8.19 -11.78 3.51
N PRO A 70 8.42 -13.04 3.11
CA PRO A 70 9.69 -13.71 3.41
C PRO A 70 10.88 -13.16 2.62
N ASP A 71 10.64 -12.44 1.53
CA ASP A 71 11.69 -11.92 0.65
C ASP A 71 11.44 -10.43 0.37
N VAL A 72 11.90 -9.57 1.27
CA VAL A 72 11.74 -8.12 1.14
C VAL A 72 12.47 -7.56 -0.07
N PRO A 73 13.73 -7.94 -0.39
CA PRO A 73 14.38 -7.42 -1.59
C PRO A 73 13.61 -7.69 -2.87
N ALA A 74 13.10 -8.90 -3.06
CA ALA A 74 12.33 -9.26 -4.25
C ALA A 74 11.01 -8.49 -4.34
N ALA A 75 10.28 -8.38 -3.23
CA ALA A 75 9.03 -7.64 -3.18
C ALA A 75 9.24 -6.14 -3.41
N HIS A 76 10.30 -5.58 -2.85
CA HIS A 76 10.68 -4.19 -3.02
C HIS A 76 10.97 -3.88 -4.50
N GLU A 77 11.78 -4.71 -5.15
CA GLU A 77 12.12 -4.53 -6.55
C GLU A 77 10.87 -4.64 -7.45
N GLN A 78 9.99 -5.59 -7.16
CA GLN A 78 8.75 -5.74 -7.91
C GLN A 78 7.87 -4.49 -7.78
N ALA A 79 7.76 -3.91 -6.59
CA ALA A 79 7.02 -2.68 -6.38
C ALA A 79 7.59 -1.52 -7.21
N LEU A 80 8.92 -1.38 -7.24
CA LEU A 80 9.58 -0.34 -8.04
C LEU A 80 9.34 -0.53 -9.53
N ARG A 81 9.38 -1.76 -10.02
CA ARG A 81 9.11 -2.06 -11.44
C ARG A 81 7.70 -1.66 -11.87
N HIS A 82 6.75 -1.67 -10.94
CA HIS A 82 5.35 -1.34 -11.22
C HIS A 82 4.98 0.11 -10.88
N GLY A 83 5.96 0.93 -10.50
CA GLY A 83 5.75 2.37 -10.39
C GLY A 83 5.87 2.97 -8.99
N ALA A 84 6.18 2.18 -7.96
CA ALA A 84 6.46 2.71 -6.65
C ALA A 84 7.78 3.49 -6.63
N THR A 85 7.87 4.46 -5.73
CA THR A 85 9.11 5.20 -5.47
C THR A 85 9.79 4.64 -4.22
N GLU A 86 11.09 4.36 -4.32
CA GLU A 86 11.87 3.93 -3.16
C GLU A 86 12.00 5.06 -2.15
N LEU A 87 11.70 4.77 -0.89
CA LEU A 87 11.96 5.70 0.21
C LEU A 87 13.12 5.22 1.07
N SER A 88 13.23 3.91 1.29
CA SER A 88 14.32 3.29 2.02
C SER A 88 14.55 1.89 1.46
N ALA A 89 15.77 1.62 1.01
CA ALA A 89 16.15 0.31 0.47
C ALA A 89 16.05 -0.77 1.57
N PRO A 90 15.88 -2.05 1.19
CA PRO A 90 15.86 -3.14 2.15
C PRO A 90 17.10 -3.12 3.06
N ALA A 91 16.87 -3.18 4.36
CA ALA A 91 17.92 -3.18 5.37
C ALA A 91 17.54 -4.04 6.57
N ALA A 92 18.52 -4.76 7.11
CA ALA A 92 18.34 -5.47 8.36
C ALA A 92 18.21 -4.49 9.52
N ARG A 93 17.27 -4.75 10.42
CA ARG A 93 17.02 -3.91 11.60
C ARG A 93 17.50 -4.63 12.86
N PRO A 94 17.85 -3.86 13.92
CA PRO A 94 18.38 -4.46 15.16
C PRO A 94 17.43 -5.47 15.82
N TRP A 95 16.11 -5.34 15.59
CA TRP A 95 15.12 -6.25 16.16
C TRP A 95 14.89 -7.53 15.33
N GLY A 96 15.70 -7.77 14.28
CA GLY A 96 15.70 -9.03 13.53
C GLY A 96 14.91 -9.05 12.23
N GLN A 97 14.21 -7.98 11.89
CA GLN A 97 13.51 -7.89 10.60
C GLN A 97 14.37 -7.26 9.51
N THR A 98 14.12 -7.66 8.27
CA THR A 98 14.50 -6.88 7.09
C THR A 98 13.31 -6.00 6.72
N VAL A 99 13.54 -4.72 6.52
CA VAL A 99 12.49 -3.73 6.30
C VAL A 99 12.86 -2.83 5.14
N SER A 100 11.88 -2.46 4.33
CA SER A 100 12.01 -1.43 3.30
C SER A 100 10.76 -0.57 3.22
N TYR A 101 10.86 0.59 2.58
CA TYR A 101 9.75 1.51 2.42
C TYR A 101 9.63 1.96 0.97
N VAL A 102 8.41 1.98 0.47
CA VAL A 102 8.08 2.52 -0.85
C VAL A 102 6.87 3.44 -0.74
N ARG A 103 6.78 4.41 -1.66
CA ARG A 103 5.59 5.21 -1.84
C ARG A 103 4.91 4.78 -3.13
N CYS A 104 3.63 4.41 -3.02
CA CYS A 104 2.84 3.96 -4.15
C CYS A 104 2.45 5.14 -5.06
N PRO A 105 2.06 4.90 -6.33
CA PRO A 105 1.64 5.99 -7.24
C PRO A 105 0.49 6.84 -6.70
N ASP A 106 -0.39 6.26 -5.89
CA ASP A 106 -1.49 6.98 -5.25
C ASP A 106 -1.07 7.73 -3.97
N GLY A 107 0.21 7.69 -3.60
CA GLY A 107 0.76 8.34 -2.43
C GLY A 107 0.79 7.49 -1.17
N THR A 108 0.25 6.28 -1.19
CA THR A 108 0.23 5.40 -0.02
C THR A 108 1.65 5.03 0.40
N LEU A 109 1.93 5.16 1.70
CA LEU A 109 3.19 4.71 2.30
C LEU A 109 3.08 3.24 2.65
N VAL A 110 3.97 2.42 2.10
CA VAL A 110 4.02 0.97 2.35
C VAL A 110 5.36 0.58 2.93
N GLU A 111 5.31 -0.15 4.05
CA GLU A 111 6.44 -0.89 4.61
C GLU A 111 6.39 -2.33 4.09
N LEU A 112 7.52 -2.84 3.63
CA LEU A 112 7.71 -4.26 3.37
C LEU A 112 8.61 -4.82 4.46
N CYS A 113 8.19 -5.90 5.11
CA CYS A 113 8.94 -6.44 6.25
C CYS A 113 8.86 -7.96 6.30
N THR A 114 9.91 -8.58 6.83
CA THR A 114 9.88 -10.00 7.17
C THR A 114 9.02 -10.21 8.41
N PRO A 115 8.51 -11.44 8.65
CA PRO A 115 7.78 -11.74 9.87
C PRO A 115 8.63 -11.44 11.12
N ILE A 116 7.97 -10.97 12.19
CA ILE A 116 8.59 -10.91 13.51
C ILE A 116 8.63 -12.32 14.05
N LEU A 117 9.83 -12.84 14.29
CA LEU A 117 9.98 -14.14 14.90
C LEU A 117 9.75 -14.01 16.39
N ALA A 118 8.76 -14.74 16.92
CA ALA A 118 8.53 -14.87 18.34
C ALA A 118 9.72 -15.64 18.91
N GLY A 119 10.47 -14.96 19.73
CA GLY A 119 11.67 -15.41 20.27
C GLY A 119 12.06 -16.04 21.35
#